data_522f0cecfa6845764f3e00060a9416f7
#
_entry.id   522f0cecfa6845764f3e00060a9416f7
#
_cell.length_a   1.000
_cell.length_b   1.000
_cell.length_c   1.000
_cell.angle_alpha   90.00
_cell.angle_beta   90.00
_cell.angle_gamma   90.00
#
_symmetry.space_group_name_H-M   'P 1'
#
loop_
_entity.id
_entity.type
_entity.pdbx_description
1 polymer ?
#
loop_
_entity_poly.entity_id
_entity_poly.type
_entity_poly.pdbx_seq_one_letter_code
_entity_poly.pdbx_strand_id
1 'polypeptide(L)'
;MQEEIFTQTNMIELQNLLRKHNKSITCAESCTGGLVASMITKISGSSDIFNGSIVSYSNEIKNKELNVKNSTLENYGAVSIETVNEMLDGVIKKFK
;
A
#
# COMPACT_ATOMS: atom_id res chain seq x y z
N MET A 1 1.75 18.34 7.09
CA MET A 1 1.19 18.05 5.74
C MET A 1 0.53 16.69 5.71
N GLN A 2 1.31 15.63 5.92
CA GLN A 2 0.76 14.28 5.86
C GLN A 2 -0.28 14.04 6.96
N GLU A 3 -0.10 14.63 8.12
CA GLU A 3 -1.06 14.52 9.22
C GLU A 3 -2.43 15.07 8.85
N GLU A 4 -2.49 16.07 7.98
CA GLU A 4 -3.75 16.64 7.54
C GLU A 4 -4.55 15.68 6.69
N ILE A 5 -3.87 14.79 5.95
CA ILE A 5 -4.52 13.77 5.12
C ILE A 5 -4.99 12.61 5.99
N PHE A 6 -4.16 12.19 6.92
CA PHE A 6 -4.39 10.99 7.75
C PHE A 6 -5.06 11.31 9.08
N THR A 7 -5.97 12.29 9.09
CA THR A 7 -6.74 12.58 10.30
C THR A 7 -7.68 11.43 10.62
N GLN A 8 -8.07 11.33 11.89
CA GLN A 8 -9.04 10.32 12.31
C GLN A 8 -10.33 10.43 11.50
N THR A 9 -10.81 11.65 11.30
CA THR A 9 -12.03 11.88 10.51
C THR A 9 -11.88 11.35 9.10
N ASN A 10 -10.77 11.67 8.42
CA ASN A 10 -10.55 11.21 7.05
C ASN A 10 -10.45 9.69 6.98
N MET A 11 -9.81 9.06 7.96
CA MET A 11 -9.68 7.60 7.96
C MET A 11 -11.03 6.92 8.20
N ILE A 12 -11.87 7.48 9.06
CA ILE A 12 -13.23 6.96 9.27
C ILE A 12 -14.05 7.09 7.99
N GLU A 13 -13.96 8.24 7.33
CA GLU A 13 -14.67 8.47 6.06
C GLU A 13 -14.21 7.48 4.99
N LEU A 14 -12.91 7.21 4.90
CA LEU A 14 -12.37 6.24 3.96
C LEU A 14 -12.96 4.84 4.22
N GLN A 15 -12.96 4.40 5.47
CA GLN A 15 -13.53 3.10 5.82
C GLN A 15 -15.01 3.01 5.46
N ASN A 16 -15.78 4.05 5.77
CA ASN A 16 -17.21 4.09 5.48
C ASN A 16 -17.46 4.05 3.99
N LEU A 17 -16.66 4.75 3.21
CA LEU A 17 -16.77 4.75 1.75
C LEU A 17 -16.49 3.38 1.18
N LEU A 18 -15.45 2.71 1.67
CA LEU A 18 -15.10 1.36 1.22
C LEU A 18 -16.21 0.36 1.54
N ARG A 19 -16.77 0.43 2.75
CA ARG A 19 -17.89 -0.44 3.15
C ARG A 19 -19.11 -0.19 2.28
N LYS A 20 -19.42 1.07 2.02
CA LYS A 20 -20.58 1.45 1.20
C LYS A 20 -20.50 0.82 -0.19
N HIS A 21 -19.30 0.77 -0.75
CA HIS A 21 -19.08 0.23 -2.10
C HIS A 21 -18.64 -1.23 -2.10
N ASN A 22 -18.63 -1.86 -0.94
CA ASN A 22 -18.23 -3.27 -0.79
C ASN A 22 -16.82 -3.52 -1.32
N LYS A 23 -15.90 -2.62 -0.96
CA LYS A 23 -14.51 -2.65 -1.40
C LYS A 23 -13.57 -2.80 -0.22
N SER A 24 -12.37 -3.25 -0.50
CA SER A 24 -11.28 -3.30 0.47
C SER A 24 -10.07 -2.58 -0.08
N ILE A 25 -9.12 -2.28 0.79
CA ILE A 25 -7.89 -1.60 0.43
C ILE A 25 -6.70 -2.43 0.89
N THR A 26 -5.63 -2.38 0.14
CA THR A 26 -4.33 -2.93 0.51
C THR A 26 -3.25 -1.95 0.08
N CYS A 27 -2.05 -2.10 0.60
CA CYS A 27 -0.95 -1.18 0.31
C CYS A 27 0.33 -1.94 0.04
N ALA A 28 1.15 -1.38 -0.86
CA ALA A 28 2.55 -1.72 -0.99
C ALA A 28 3.34 -0.48 -0.60
N GLU A 29 4.19 -0.59 0.40
CA GLU A 29 4.95 0.54 0.93
C GLU A 29 6.44 0.31 0.81
N SER A 30 7.18 1.39 0.65
CA SER A 30 8.64 1.37 0.63
C SER A 30 9.16 2.40 1.63
N CYS A 31 9.35 3.65 1.21
CA CYS A 31 9.98 4.67 2.07
C CYS A 31 9.13 5.02 3.31
N THR A 32 7.84 4.80 3.29
CA THR A 32 6.96 5.03 4.44
C THR A 32 7.13 4.00 5.55
N GLY A 33 7.69 2.82 5.22
CA GLY A 33 8.03 1.80 6.21
C GLY A 33 6.84 1.20 6.97
N GLY A 34 5.64 1.26 6.40
CA GLY A 34 4.42 0.74 7.04
C GLY A 34 3.54 1.82 7.64
N LEU A 35 3.87 3.09 7.47
CA LEU A 35 3.10 4.19 8.04
C LEU A 35 1.67 4.24 7.51
N VAL A 36 1.47 4.00 6.23
CA VAL A 36 0.13 4.04 5.62
C VAL A 36 -0.77 2.96 6.24
N ALA A 37 -0.25 1.74 6.34
CA ALA A 37 -0.97 0.64 6.99
C ALA A 37 -1.28 0.97 8.45
N SER A 38 -0.33 1.57 9.15
CA SER A 38 -0.51 1.98 10.55
C SER A 38 -1.64 3.00 10.68
N MET A 39 -1.71 3.97 9.79
CA MET A 39 -2.76 4.99 9.81
C MET A 39 -4.15 4.39 9.55
N ILE A 40 -4.22 3.42 8.64
CA ILE A 40 -5.48 2.73 8.35
C ILE A 40 -5.93 1.91 9.57
N THR A 41 -5.03 1.17 10.18
CA THR A 41 -5.37 0.27 11.28
C THR A 41 -5.60 0.96 12.61
N LYS A 42 -5.27 2.24 12.73
CA LYS A 42 -5.58 3.01 13.94
C LYS A 42 -7.07 3.11 14.20
N ILE A 43 -7.88 3.05 13.17
CA ILE A 43 -9.33 3.16 13.30
C ILE A 43 -9.90 1.79 13.62
N SER A 44 -10.70 1.71 14.67
CA SER A 44 -11.34 0.47 15.09
C SER A 44 -12.23 -0.09 13.97
N GLY A 45 -12.25 -1.40 13.81
CA GLY A 45 -13.06 -2.08 12.80
C GLY A 45 -12.44 -2.10 11.41
N SER A 46 -11.16 -1.80 11.28
CA SER A 46 -10.51 -1.73 9.96
C SER A 46 -10.35 -3.10 9.30
N SER A 47 -10.47 -4.19 10.04
CA SER A 47 -10.21 -5.53 9.50
C SER A 47 -11.18 -5.95 8.39
N ASP A 48 -12.35 -5.34 8.31
CA ASP A 48 -13.32 -5.69 7.26
C ASP A 48 -13.06 -4.94 5.95
N ILE A 49 -12.19 -3.94 5.95
CA ILE A 49 -11.86 -3.17 4.73
C ILE A 49 -10.37 -3.20 4.40
N PHE A 50 -9.53 -3.76 5.24
CA PHE A 50 -8.08 -3.77 5.06
C PHE A 50 -7.54 -5.17 5.31
N ASN A 51 -7.05 -5.82 4.26
CA ASN A 51 -6.55 -7.20 4.34
C ASN A 51 -5.09 -7.28 4.77
N GLY A 52 -4.34 -6.25 4.51
CA GLY A 52 -2.92 -6.25 4.84
C GLY A 52 -2.11 -5.36 3.93
N SER A 53 -0.81 -5.33 4.18
CA SER A 53 0.13 -4.49 3.44
C SER A 53 1.45 -5.24 3.29
N ILE A 54 2.19 -4.91 2.23
CA ILE A 54 3.55 -5.40 2.03
C ILE A 54 4.48 -4.19 2.16
N VAL A 55 5.39 -4.25 3.12
CA VAL A 55 6.47 -3.27 3.23
C VAL A 55 7.68 -3.85 2.51
N SER A 56 7.99 -3.30 1.35
CA SER A 56 9.06 -3.79 0.47
C SER A 56 10.17 -2.74 0.38
N TYR A 57 10.97 -2.66 1.42
CA TYR A 57 11.97 -1.60 1.53
C TYR A 57 13.17 -1.84 0.61
N SER A 58 13.63 -3.08 0.47
CA SER A 58 14.77 -3.41 -0.39
C SER A 58 14.33 -3.78 -1.80
N ASN A 59 15.24 -3.64 -2.76
CA ASN A 59 14.97 -4.06 -4.14
C ASN A 59 14.75 -5.56 -4.24
N GLU A 60 15.47 -6.33 -3.44
CA GLU A 60 15.30 -7.78 -3.40
C GLU A 60 13.87 -8.16 -3.03
N ILE A 61 13.32 -7.51 -2.01
CA ILE A 61 11.95 -7.80 -1.57
C ILE A 61 10.92 -7.27 -2.57
N LYS A 62 11.16 -6.12 -3.19
CA LYS A 62 10.30 -5.65 -4.28
C LYS A 62 10.18 -6.69 -5.39
N ASN A 63 11.31 -7.28 -5.76
CA ASN A 63 11.34 -8.33 -6.77
C ASN A 63 10.67 -9.61 -6.29
N LYS A 64 11.04 -10.09 -5.12
CA LYS A 64 10.61 -11.38 -4.60
C LYS A 64 9.12 -11.39 -4.23
N GLU A 65 8.64 -10.36 -3.54
CA GLU A 65 7.28 -10.35 -3.00
C GLU A 65 6.27 -9.66 -3.89
N LEU A 66 6.70 -8.68 -4.68
CA LEU A 66 5.80 -7.88 -5.51
C LEU A 66 6.06 -8.06 -7.01
N ASN A 67 6.97 -8.93 -7.38
CA ASN A 67 7.30 -9.23 -8.78
C ASN A 67 7.77 -8.01 -9.58
N VAL A 68 8.39 -7.04 -8.90
CA VAL A 68 9.04 -5.93 -9.60
C VAL A 68 10.25 -6.48 -10.34
N LYS A 69 10.32 -6.22 -11.63
CA LYS A 69 11.39 -6.76 -12.48
C LYS A 69 12.74 -6.13 -12.12
N ASN A 70 13.78 -6.95 -12.10
CA ASN A 70 15.13 -6.45 -11.88
C ASN A 70 15.51 -5.44 -12.96
N SER A 71 15.09 -5.66 -14.21
CA SER A 71 15.35 -4.71 -15.30
C SER A 71 14.70 -3.35 -15.04
N THR A 72 13.51 -3.33 -14.44
CA THR A 72 12.83 -2.09 -14.09
C THR A 72 13.62 -1.34 -13.02
N LEU A 73 14.09 -2.05 -12.00
CA LEU A 73 14.89 -1.46 -10.94
C LEU A 73 16.22 -0.92 -11.46
N GLU A 74 16.87 -1.65 -12.37
CA GLU A 74 18.14 -1.23 -12.95
C GLU A 74 17.99 -0.02 -13.88
N ASN A 75 16.93 0.00 -14.70
CA ASN A 75 16.75 1.04 -15.70
C ASN A 75 16.11 2.30 -15.16
N TYR A 76 15.21 2.19 -14.19
CA TYR A 76 14.42 3.33 -13.69
C TYR A 76 14.63 3.62 -12.22
N GLY A 77 15.24 2.71 -11.48
CA GLY A 77 15.46 2.86 -10.04
C GLY A 77 14.24 2.52 -9.20
N ALA A 78 14.49 2.44 -7.90
CA ALA A 78 13.44 2.05 -6.93
C ALA A 78 12.37 3.15 -6.77
N VAL A 79 12.74 4.41 -6.99
CA VAL A 79 11.84 5.55 -6.84
C VAL A 79 11.48 6.05 -8.24
N SER A 80 10.48 5.40 -8.84
CA SER A 80 10.07 5.71 -10.22
C SER A 80 8.62 5.28 -10.40
N ILE A 81 7.96 5.89 -11.39
CA ILE A 81 6.59 5.51 -11.76
C ILE A 81 6.54 4.06 -12.21
N GLU A 82 7.55 3.63 -12.97
CA GLU A 82 7.63 2.25 -13.47
C GLU A 82 7.65 1.25 -12.32
N THR A 83 8.48 1.50 -11.31
CA THR A 83 8.56 0.62 -10.14
C THR A 83 7.26 0.66 -9.32
N VAL A 84 6.69 1.83 -9.12
CA VAL A 84 5.43 1.98 -8.36
C VAL A 84 4.30 1.22 -9.05
N ASN A 85 4.20 1.30 -10.36
CA ASN A 85 3.17 0.56 -11.11
C ASN A 85 3.32 -0.94 -10.94
N GLU A 86 4.55 -1.45 -10.97
CA GLU A 86 4.78 -2.89 -10.79
C GLU A 86 4.52 -3.31 -9.34
N MET A 87 4.84 -2.46 -8.37
CA MET A 87 4.50 -2.71 -6.96
C MET A 87 2.99 -2.80 -6.77
N LEU A 88 2.26 -1.89 -7.38
CA LEU A 88 0.80 -1.87 -7.31
C LEU A 88 0.20 -3.15 -7.89
N ASP A 89 0.63 -3.55 -9.08
CA ASP A 89 0.17 -4.79 -9.69
C ASP A 89 0.50 -5.99 -8.83
N GLY A 90 1.68 -6.02 -8.25
CA GLY A 90 2.14 -7.11 -7.40
C GLY A 90 1.31 -7.25 -6.13
N VAL A 91 1.02 -6.13 -5.46
CA VAL A 91 0.26 -6.19 -4.22
C VAL A 91 -1.21 -6.55 -4.46
N ILE A 92 -1.78 -6.10 -5.57
CA ILE A 92 -3.15 -6.48 -5.94
C ILE A 92 -3.23 -8.00 -6.13
N LYS A 93 -2.28 -8.57 -6.84
CA LYS A 93 -2.24 -10.02 -7.06
C LYS A 93 -2.05 -10.80 -5.77
N LYS A 94 -1.23 -10.28 -4.87
CA LYS A 94 -0.91 -10.93 -3.60
C LYS A 94 -2.14 -11.05 -2.69
N PHE A 95 -2.98 -10.03 -2.68
CA PHE A 95 -4.17 -9.97 -1.81
C PHE A 95 -5.49 -10.26 -2.55
N LYS A 96 -5.40 -10.76 -3.72
CA LYS A 96 -6.56 -11.07 -4.54
C LYS A 96 -7.37 -12.35 -4.10
#